data_736b274dd385e8d3163e18d876344350
#
_entry.id   736b274dd385e8d3163e18d876344350
#
_cell.length_a   1.000
_cell.length_b   1.000
_cell.length_c   1.000
_cell.angle_alpha   90.00
_cell.angle_beta   90.00
_cell.angle_gamma   90.00
#
_symmetry.space_group_name_H-M   'P 1'
#
loop_
_entity.id
_entity.type
_entity.pdbx_description
1 polymer ?
#
loop_
_entity_poly.entity_id
_entity_poly.type
_entity_poly.pdbx_seq_one_letter_code
_entity_poly.pdbx_strand_id
1 'polypeptide(L)'
;MARREIGIKKRGTSKRKLKPVYLIIAEGKNKTEVLYLSHFQDQEKNYSIRFVKAGHKTDADSLYNALVDKWEELDLSEKKGDRGFVILDIDNDPLKAQKVLALAQSNTNTAVSFVVSNPTFEVWFLLHFKYTTKQYKDGNAVIKELRRYLPNYEKNRDCFEDCKDETKEAVKNSIMLAEYYVDCEWPSIECNPRTDVGVLIACLEGEEEIRHY
;
A
#
# COMPACT_ATOMS: atom_id res chain seq x y z
N MET A 1 26.38 -8.38 -64.70
CA MET A 1 25.37 -8.67 -63.65
C MET A 1 25.93 -8.27 -62.29
N ALA A 2 25.42 -7.21 -61.71
CA ALA A 2 25.90 -6.68 -60.45
C ALA A 2 25.11 -7.34 -59.27
N ARG A 3 25.81 -8.01 -58.35
CA ARG A 3 25.25 -8.61 -57.14
C ARG A 3 24.95 -7.48 -56.15
N ARG A 4 23.66 -7.29 -55.79
CA ARG A 4 23.27 -6.40 -54.68
C ARG A 4 23.61 -7.07 -53.34
N GLU A 5 24.51 -6.43 -52.57
CA GLU A 5 24.75 -6.79 -51.19
C GLU A 5 23.54 -6.34 -50.33
N ILE A 6 22.92 -7.30 -49.65
CA ILE A 6 21.83 -7.05 -48.69
C ILE A 6 22.50 -6.71 -47.38
N GLY A 7 22.54 -5.42 -47.03
CA GLY A 7 23.02 -4.94 -45.73
C GLY A 7 22.10 -5.42 -44.62
N ILE A 8 22.59 -6.27 -43.73
CA ILE A 8 21.91 -6.71 -42.51
C ILE A 8 21.88 -5.52 -41.56
N LYS A 9 20.71 -4.87 -41.37
CA LYS A 9 20.49 -3.88 -40.35
C LYS A 9 20.66 -4.56 -38.97
N LYS A 10 21.74 -4.26 -38.23
CA LYS A 10 21.89 -4.63 -36.83
C LYS A 10 20.72 -4.00 -36.05
N ARG A 11 19.82 -4.83 -35.54
CA ARG A 11 18.84 -4.41 -34.54
C ARG A 11 19.61 -3.89 -33.31
N GLY A 12 19.57 -2.59 -33.11
CA GLY A 12 20.07 -1.98 -31.87
C GLY A 12 19.30 -2.57 -30.69
N THR A 13 19.96 -3.36 -29.85
CA THR A 13 19.45 -3.78 -28.55
C THR A 13 19.54 -2.57 -27.61
N SER A 14 18.56 -1.69 -27.63
CA SER A 14 18.41 -0.76 -26.52
C SER A 14 18.15 -1.61 -25.28
N LYS A 15 19.07 -1.61 -24.32
CA LYS A 15 18.86 -2.24 -23.02
C LYS A 15 17.64 -1.55 -22.39
N ARG A 16 16.52 -2.25 -22.33
CA ARG A 16 15.31 -1.76 -21.66
C ARG A 16 15.70 -1.51 -20.21
N LYS A 17 15.63 -0.25 -19.77
CA LYS A 17 15.88 0.09 -18.36
C LYS A 17 14.85 -0.67 -17.51
N LEU A 18 15.31 -1.52 -16.62
CA LEU A 18 14.40 -2.25 -15.72
C LEU A 18 13.65 -1.22 -14.87
N LYS A 19 12.34 -1.38 -14.80
CA LYS A 19 11.50 -0.54 -13.93
C LYS A 19 11.75 -0.94 -12.47
N PRO A 20 11.77 0.03 -11.54
CA PRO A 20 11.73 -0.28 -10.11
C PRO A 20 10.58 -1.23 -9.75
N VAL A 21 10.82 -2.06 -8.75
CA VAL A 21 9.81 -2.99 -8.22
C VAL A 21 9.25 -2.42 -6.93
N TYR A 22 7.93 -2.31 -6.85
CA TYR A 22 7.20 -2.02 -5.64
C TYR A 22 6.63 -3.32 -5.10
N LEU A 23 7.28 -3.84 -4.06
CA LEU A 23 6.96 -5.13 -3.47
C LEU A 23 5.96 -4.94 -2.34
N ILE A 24 4.79 -5.57 -2.43
CA ILE A 24 3.68 -5.37 -1.49
C ILE A 24 3.30 -6.69 -0.84
N ILE A 25 3.16 -6.70 0.49
CA ILE A 25 2.53 -7.77 1.25
C ILE A 25 1.39 -7.18 2.07
N ALA A 26 0.24 -7.85 2.08
CA ALA A 26 -0.91 -7.47 2.89
C ALA A 26 -1.32 -8.59 3.83
N GLU A 27 -1.91 -8.23 4.98
CA GLU A 27 -2.31 -9.15 6.03
C GLU A 27 -3.37 -10.16 5.55
N GLY A 28 -3.17 -11.41 5.93
CA GLY A 28 -4.22 -12.43 5.96
C GLY A 28 -4.67 -13.01 4.62
N LYS A 29 -5.84 -13.67 4.67
CA LYS A 29 -6.48 -14.30 3.52
C LYS A 29 -7.36 -13.33 2.72
N ASN A 30 -7.68 -12.19 3.30
CA ASN A 30 -8.50 -11.17 2.68
C ASN A 30 -7.73 -10.57 1.50
N LYS A 31 -8.42 -10.43 0.39
CA LYS A 31 -7.83 -9.96 -0.87
C LYS A 31 -8.21 -8.50 -1.16
N THR A 32 -8.90 -7.85 -0.25
CA THR A 32 -9.43 -6.48 -0.43
C THR A 32 -8.32 -5.53 -0.84
N GLU A 33 -7.21 -5.52 -0.08
CA GLU A 33 -6.05 -4.66 -0.30
C GLU A 33 -5.39 -4.99 -1.65
N VAL A 34 -5.16 -6.28 -1.91
CA VAL A 34 -4.50 -6.76 -3.14
C VAL A 34 -5.37 -6.48 -4.36
N LEU A 35 -6.69 -6.71 -4.27
CA LEU A 35 -7.62 -6.42 -5.37
C LEU A 35 -7.59 -4.93 -5.70
N TYR A 36 -7.77 -4.06 -4.71
CA TYR A 36 -7.76 -2.62 -4.91
C TYR A 36 -6.42 -2.12 -5.47
N LEU A 37 -5.30 -2.50 -4.85
CA LEU A 37 -3.97 -2.02 -5.24
C LEU A 37 -3.50 -2.58 -6.59
N SER A 38 -4.05 -3.71 -7.05
CA SER A 38 -3.70 -4.26 -8.36
C SER A 38 -4.08 -3.34 -9.53
N HIS A 39 -5.06 -2.47 -9.35
CA HIS A 39 -5.49 -1.49 -10.36
C HIS A 39 -4.45 -0.38 -10.61
N PHE A 40 -3.51 -0.16 -9.68
CA PHE A 40 -2.41 0.79 -9.86
C PHE A 40 -1.25 0.22 -10.68
N GLN A 41 -1.33 -1.05 -11.10
CA GLN A 41 -0.35 -1.67 -11.98
C GLN A 41 -0.67 -1.34 -13.45
N ASP A 42 0.00 -0.35 -14.01
CA ASP A 42 -0.12 0.04 -15.40
C ASP A 42 1.21 -0.13 -16.13
N GLN A 43 1.15 -0.47 -17.43
CA GLN A 43 2.33 -0.58 -18.29
C GLN A 43 3.01 0.78 -18.53
N GLU A 44 2.27 1.87 -18.45
CA GLU A 44 2.78 3.24 -18.61
C GLU A 44 3.50 3.76 -17.38
N LYS A 45 3.22 3.21 -16.18
CA LYS A 45 3.93 3.60 -14.94
C LYS A 45 5.41 3.27 -15.02
N ASN A 46 6.23 4.06 -14.34
CA ASN A 46 7.69 3.90 -14.31
C ASN A 46 8.16 2.81 -13.33
N TYR A 47 7.26 2.09 -12.68
CA TYR A 47 7.51 1.00 -11.75
C TYR A 47 6.65 -0.24 -12.11
N SER A 48 6.88 -1.34 -11.42
CA SER A 48 6.04 -2.55 -11.46
C SER A 48 5.66 -2.99 -10.06
N ILE A 49 4.39 -3.32 -9.82
CA ILE A 49 3.94 -3.88 -8.55
C ILE A 49 4.12 -5.39 -8.54
N ARG A 50 4.59 -5.94 -7.43
CA ARG A 50 4.63 -7.37 -7.16
C ARG A 50 4.06 -7.67 -5.78
N PHE A 51 3.09 -8.57 -5.72
CA PHE A 51 2.47 -8.99 -4.47
C PHE A 51 3.15 -10.25 -3.92
N VAL A 52 3.54 -10.18 -2.65
CA VAL A 52 4.03 -11.34 -1.88
C VAL A 52 2.82 -12.06 -1.28
N LYS A 53 2.79 -13.39 -1.39
CA LYS A 53 1.72 -14.18 -0.79
C LYS A 53 1.93 -14.28 0.73
N ALA A 54 1.07 -13.65 1.49
CA ALA A 54 1.10 -13.73 2.96
C ALA A 54 0.75 -15.14 3.48
N GLY A 55 -0.06 -15.90 2.74
CA GLY A 55 -0.52 -17.21 3.19
C GLY A 55 -1.48 -17.07 4.39
N HIS A 56 -1.06 -17.64 5.53
CA HIS A 56 -1.80 -17.55 6.80
C HIS A 56 -1.18 -16.54 7.79
N LYS A 57 -0.20 -15.77 7.33
CA LYS A 57 0.48 -14.79 8.17
C LYS A 57 -0.44 -13.60 8.45
N THR A 58 -0.57 -13.28 9.72
CA THR A 58 -1.43 -12.17 10.20
C THR A 58 -0.68 -11.29 11.20
N ASP A 59 0.51 -11.70 11.62
CA ASP A 59 1.33 -10.92 12.52
C ASP A 59 2.42 -10.13 11.76
N ALA A 60 2.74 -8.97 12.31
CA ALA A 60 3.61 -8.00 11.66
C ALA A 60 5.03 -8.53 11.36
N ASP A 61 5.64 -9.33 12.29
CA ASP A 61 6.97 -9.90 12.08
C ASP A 61 6.98 -10.89 10.92
N SER A 62 5.99 -11.79 10.89
CA SER A 62 5.89 -12.79 9.83
C SER A 62 5.66 -12.17 8.45
N LEU A 63 4.89 -11.08 8.38
CA LEU A 63 4.69 -10.32 7.15
C LEU A 63 5.97 -9.61 6.72
N TYR A 64 6.60 -8.88 7.65
CA TYR A 64 7.85 -8.19 7.38
C TYR A 64 8.94 -9.14 6.91
N ASN A 65 9.17 -10.25 7.63
CA ASN A 65 10.17 -11.23 7.26
C ASN A 65 9.89 -11.85 5.88
N ALA A 66 8.62 -12.19 5.58
CA ALA A 66 8.27 -12.71 4.26
C ALA A 66 8.50 -11.70 3.13
N LEU A 67 8.32 -10.41 3.39
CA LEU A 67 8.65 -9.37 2.43
C LEU A 67 10.16 -9.24 2.25
N VAL A 68 10.94 -9.26 3.34
CA VAL A 68 12.41 -9.17 3.31
C VAL A 68 13.02 -10.39 2.60
N ASP A 69 12.56 -11.61 2.90
CA ASP A 69 13.00 -12.83 2.20
C ASP A 69 12.78 -12.68 0.68
N LYS A 70 11.61 -12.15 0.28
CA LYS A 70 11.31 -11.95 -1.14
C LYS A 70 12.08 -10.79 -1.76
N TRP A 71 12.38 -9.76 -0.98
CA TRP A 71 13.25 -8.65 -1.37
C TRP A 71 14.66 -9.15 -1.71
N GLU A 72 15.23 -9.99 -0.86
CA GLU A 72 16.55 -10.60 -1.07
C GLU A 72 16.55 -11.57 -2.26
N GLU A 73 15.53 -12.45 -2.35
CA GLU A 73 15.39 -13.39 -3.48
C GLU A 73 15.37 -12.68 -4.84
N LEU A 74 14.77 -11.49 -4.90
CA LEU A 74 14.64 -10.70 -6.13
C LEU A 74 15.82 -9.74 -6.36
N ASP A 75 16.81 -9.71 -5.49
CA ASP A 75 17.95 -8.77 -5.52
C ASP A 75 17.49 -7.32 -5.66
N LEU A 76 16.46 -6.94 -4.85
CA LEU A 76 15.92 -5.60 -4.85
C LEU A 76 16.82 -4.63 -4.08
N SER A 77 16.76 -3.34 -4.42
CA SER A 77 17.62 -2.34 -3.81
C SER A 77 17.02 -0.95 -3.94
N GLU A 78 17.06 -0.18 -2.87
CA GLU A 78 16.67 1.23 -2.86
C GLU A 78 17.42 2.05 -3.93
N LYS A 79 18.69 1.74 -4.19
CA LYS A 79 19.50 2.38 -5.24
C LYS A 79 18.96 2.16 -6.65
N LYS A 80 18.18 1.08 -6.86
CA LYS A 80 17.47 0.80 -8.11
C LYS A 80 16.10 1.49 -8.15
N GLY A 81 15.69 2.16 -7.05
CA GLY A 81 14.38 2.76 -6.86
C GLY A 81 13.31 1.77 -6.38
N ASP A 82 13.72 0.54 -5.99
CA ASP A 82 12.80 -0.46 -5.47
C ASP A 82 12.24 -0.04 -4.11
N ARG A 83 10.98 -0.40 -3.82
CA ARG A 83 10.28 -0.10 -2.57
C ARG A 83 9.55 -1.33 -2.06
N GLY A 84 9.42 -1.45 -0.74
CA GLY A 84 8.66 -2.50 -0.07
C GLY A 84 7.57 -1.90 0.80
N PHE A 85 6.38 -2.54 0.82
CA PHE A 85 5.25 -2.08 1.63
C PHE A 85 4.61 -3.25 2.36
N VAL A 86 4.58 -3.15 3.69
CA VAL A 86 3.88 -4.10 4.58
C VAL A 86 2.56 -3.46 5.00
N ILE A 87 1.45 -3.98 4.49
CA ILE A 87 0.11 -3.45 4.75
C ILE A 87 -0.56 -4.29 5.82
N LEU A 88 -1.03 -3.64 6.88
CA LEU A 88 -1.67 -4.31 8.00
C LEU A 88 -2.63 -3.42 8.78
N ASP A 89 -3.57 -4.06 9.45
CA ASP A 89 -4.52 -3.42 10.35
C ASP A 89 -4.07 -3.60 11.81
N ILE A 90 -4.28 -2.60 12.68
CA ILE A 90 -4.00 -2.77 14.10
C ILE A 90 -5.25 -3.11 14.94
N ASP A 91 -6.44 -3.12 14.35
CA ASP A 91 -7.69 -3.62 14.92
C ASP A 91 -8.08 -3.02 16.29
N ASN A 92 -7.59 -1.81 16.64
CA ASN A 92 -7.66 -1.24 17.98
C ASN A 92 -6.99 -2.13 19.07
N ASP A 93 -6.05 -2.98 18.66
CA ASP A 93 -5.27 -3.81 19.59
C ASP A 93 -3.97 -3.09 19.99
N PRO A 94 -3.81 -2.70 21.27
CA PRO A 94 -2.63 -1.98 21.73
C PRO A 94 -1.35 -2.82 21.61
N LEU A 95 -1.41 -4.14 21.75
CA LEU A 95 -0.24 -5.01 21.62
C LEU A 95 0.19 -5.09 20.15
N LYS A 96 -0.77 -5.16 19.23
CA LYS A 96 -0.49 -5.16 17.79
C LYS A 96 0.12 -3.81 17.37
N ALA A 97 -0.44 -2.69 17.83
CA ALA A 97 0.10 -1.35 17.58
C ALA A 97 1.54 -1.21 18.08
N GLN A 98 1.81 -1.58 19.34
CA GLN A 98 3.15 -1.52 19.93
C GLN A 98 4.16 -2.38 19.18
N LYS A 99 3.75 -3.57 18.75
CA LYS A 99 4.60 -4.47 17.96
C LYS A 99 4.99 -3.88 16.61
N VAL A 100 4.02 -3.30 15.89
CA VAL A 100 4.27 -2.64 14.61
C VAL A 100 5.19 -1.44 14.78
N LEU A 101 4.96 -0.62 15.81
CA LEU A 101 5.80 0.52 16.14
C LEU A 101 7.25 0.10 16.41
N ALA A 102 7.46 -0.94 17.22
CA ALA A 102 8.79 -1.46 17.53
C ALA A 102 9.51 -1.98 16.27
N LEU A 103 8.79 -2.67 15.37
CA LEU A 103 9.32 -3.12 14.10
C LEU A 103 9.70 -1.97 13.19
N ALA A 104 8.85 -0.96 13.07
CA ALA A 104 9.11 0.22 12.25
C ALA A 104 10.36 0.98 12.75
N GLN A 105 10.50 1.13 14.07
CA GLN A 105 11.67 1.77 14.70
C GLN A 105 12.97 0.95 14.55
N SER A 106 12.88 -0.37 14.55
CA SER A 106 14.04 -1.26 14.39
C SER A 106 14.37 -1.56 12.92
N ASN A 107 13.53 -1.16 11.99
CA ASN A 107 13.72 -1.41 10.57
C ASN A 107 14.92 -0.62 10.03
N THR A 108 15.95 -1.33 9.59
CA THR A 108 17.16 -0.74 8.97
C THR A 108 17.07 -0.62 7.45
N ASN A 109 16.08 -1.26 6.83
CA ASN A 109 15.83 -1.16 5.39
C ASN A 109 14.91 0.03 5.10
N THR A 110 15.50 1.18 4.83
CA THR A 110 14.78 2.45 4.56
C THR A 110 13.86 2.38 3.34
N ALA A 111 14.04 1.39 2.45
CA ALA A 111 13.17 1.17 1.31
C ALA A 111 11.90 0.38 1.65
N VAL A 112 11.78 -0.15 2.88
CA VAL A 112 10.59 -0.89 3.34
C VAL A 112 9.81 -0.05 4.33
N SER A 113 8.54 0.20 4.03
CA SER A 113 7.61 0.99 4.84
C SER A 113 6.44 0.14 5.33
N PHE A 114 5.96 0.45 6.53
CA PHE A 114 4.70 -0.08 7.05
C PHE A 114 3.55 0.86 6.65
N VAL A 115 2.49 0.30 6.13
CA VAL A 115 1.26 0.99 5.73
C VAL A 115 0.15 0.49 6.65
N VAL A 116 -0.13 1.27 7.67
CA VAL A 116 -0.97 0.85 8.78
C VAL A 116 -2.35 1.47 8.69
N SER A 117 -3.38 0.70 9.06
CA SER A 117 -4.74 1.22 9.26
C SER A 117 -5.25 0.90 10.66
N ASN A 118 -5.99 1.83 11.26
CA ASN A 118 -6.69 1.66 12.52
C ASN A 118 -8.15 2.14 12.40
N PRO A 119 -9.15 1.29 12.67
CA PRO A 119 -9.01 -0.12 13.04
C PRO A 119 -8.76 -1.06 11.85
N THR A 120 -9.05 -0.67 10.61
CA THR A 120 -9.05 -1.58 9.44
C THR A 120 -8.84 -0.82 8.14
N PHE A 121 -8.40 -1.52 7.09
CA PHE A 121 -8.18 -1.00 5.76
C PHE A 121 -9.41 -0.26 5.19
N GLU A 122 -10.62 -0.66 5.55
CA GLU A 122 -11.85 -0.02 5.09
C GLU A 122 -12.00 1.44 5.52
N VAL A 123 -11.19 1.95 6.45
CA VAL A 123 -11.07 3.39 6.72
C VAL A 123 -10.66 4.12 5.43
N TRP A 124 -9.74 3.54 4.64
CA TRP A 124 -9.35 4.08 3.34
C TRP A 124 -10.54 4.26 2.40
N PHE A 125 -11.39 3.23 2.25
CA PHE A 125 -12.59 3.35 1.42
C PHE A 125 -13.57 4.39 1.93
N LEU A 126 -13.74 4.49 3.26
CA LEU A 126 -14.63 5.49 3.84
C LEU A 126 -14.19 6.92 3.53
N LEU A 127 -12.86 7.16 3.47
CA LEU A 127 -12.30 8.49 3.18
C LEU A 127 -12.56 8.99 1.77
N HIS A 128 -12.94 8.12 0.82
CA HIS A 128 -13.41 8.54 -0.51
C HIS A 128 -14.74 9.31 -0.43
N PHE A 129 -15.58 9.00 0.56
CA PHE A 129 -16.93 9.54 0.66
C PHE A 129 -17.06 10.55 1.79
N LYS A 130 -16.18 10.48 2.80
CA LYS A 130 -16.35 11.26 4.01
C LYS A 130 -15.05 11.40 4.80
N TYR A 131 -14.65 12.64 5.06
CA TYR A 131 -13.70 12.91 6.14
C TYR A 131 -14.39 12.70 7.50
N THR A 132 -13.73 12.01 8.44
CA THR A 132 -14.28 11.75 9.77
C THR A 132 -13.18 11.48 10.80
N THR A 133 -13.33 12.07 11.98
CA THR A 133 -12.54 11.81 13.19
C THR A 133 -13.31 10.98 14.22
N LYS A 134 -14.49 10.47 13.84
CA LYS A 134 -15.33 9.65 14.70
C LYS A 134 -14.62 8.32 14.99
N GLN A 135 -14.42 8.02 16.26
CA GLN A 135 -13.85 6.74 16.69
C GLN A 135 -14.77 5.56 16.36
N TYR A 136 -14.17 4.47 15.89
CA TYR A 136 -14.85 3.21 15.59
C TYR A 136 -14.38 2.13 16.54
N LYS A 137 -15.33 1.39 17.11
CA LYS A 137 -15.03 0.30 18.05
C LYS A 137 -14.16 -0.80 17.41
N ASP A 138 -14.45 -1.13 16.16
CA ASP A 138 -13.80 -2.21 15.41
C ASP A 138 -14.01 -2.01 13.90
N GLY A 139 -13.41 -2.87 13.08
CA GLY A 139 -13.55 -2.83 11.62
C GLY A 139 -14.99 -3.04 11.14
N ASN A 140 -15.82 -3.81 11.87
CA ASN A 140 -17.23 -3.99 11.51
C ASN A 140 -18.02 -2.67 11.65
N ALA A 141 -17.65 -1.84 12.62
CA ALA A 141 -18.26 -0.51 12.79
C ALA A 141 -17.91 0.41 11.62
N VAL A 142 -16.67 0.34 11.09
CA VAL A 142 -16.26 1.06 9.87
C VAL A 142 -17.05 0.56 8.66
N ILE A 143 -17.12 -0.77 8.45
CA ILE A 143 -17.86 -1.38 7.35
C ILE A 143 -19.34 -1.01 7.40
N LYS A 144 -19.94 -0.98 8.58
CA LYS A 144 -21.33 -0.53 8.75
C LYS A 144 -21.54 0.93 8.31
N GLU A 145 -20.57 1.80 8.60
CA GLU A 145 -20.61 3.19 8.14
C GLU A 145 -20.37 3.28 6.63
N LEU A 146 -19.39 2.54 6.11
CA LEU A 146 -19.07 2.47 4.67
C LEU A 146 -20.28 2.03 3.83
N ARG A 147 -21.06 1.08 4.31
CA ARG A 147 -22.28 0.60 3.61
C ARG A 147 -23.36 1.67 3.42
N ARG A 148 -23.25 2.82 4.04
CA ARG A 148 -24.15 3.95 3.73
C ARG A 148 -23.84 4.58 2.38
N TYR A 149 -22.59 4.44 1.91
CA TYR A 149 -22.08 4.96 0.64
C TYR A 149 -21.93 3.84 -0.39
N LEU A 150 -21.50 2.67 0.06
CA LEU A 150 -21.38 1.44 -0.73
C LEU A 150 -22.29 0.34 -0.15
N PRO A 151 -23.62 0.35 -0.44
CA PRO A 151 -24.57 -0.56 0.21
C PRO A 151 -24.24 -2.06 0.06
N ASN A 152 -23.60 -2.43 -1.06
CA ASN A 152 -23.22 -3.81 -1.38
C ASN A 152 -21.76 -4.13 -1.02
N TYR A 153 -21.13 -3.33 -0.15
CA TYR A 153 -19.75 -3.62 0.27
C TYR A 153 -19.68 -4.92 1.09
N GLU A 154 -18.77 -5.79 0.67
CA GLU A 154 -18.35 -6.99 1.37
C GLU A 154 -16.83 -7.10 1.32
N LYS A 155 -16.21 -7.71 2.35
CA LYS A 155 -14.77 -8.01 2.32
C LYS A 155 -14.46 -8.90 1.11
N ASN A 156 -13.30 -8.71 0.51
CA ASN A 156 -12.86 -9.36 -0.74
C ASN A 156 -13.62 -8.93 -2.01
N ARG A 157 -14.48 -7.92 -1.94
CA ARG A 157 -15.02 -7.29 -3.13
C ARG A 157 -14.01 -6.28 -3.68
N ASP A 158 -13.86 -6.26 -4.98
CA ASP A 158 -13.17 -5.19 -5.68
C ASP A 158 -14.06 -3.92 -5.70
N CYS A 159 -13.59 -2.85 -5.07
CA CYS A 159 -14.29 -1.57 -4.97
C CYS A 159 -13.59 -0.46 -5.74
N PHE A 160 -12.61 -0.78 -6.58
CA PHE A 160 -11.84 0.24 -7.28
C PHE A 160 -12.73 1.14 -8.14
N GLU A 161 -13.60 0.55 -8.96
CA GLU A 161 -14.51 1.30 -9.84
C GLU A 161 -15.50 2.19 -9.06
N ASP A 162 -15.88 1.77 -7.85
CA ASP A 162 -16.78 2.55 -6.99
C ASP A 162 -16.06 3.76 -6.32
N CYS A 163 -14.72 3.74 -6.27
CA CYS A 163 -13.91 4.69 -5.51
C CYS A 163 -12.98 5.57 -6.37
N LYS A 164 -12.62 5.14 -7.58
CA LYS A 164 -11.53 5.72 -8.36
C LYS A 164 -11.65 7.22 -8.63
N ASP A 165 -12.85 7.72 -8.84
CA ASP A 165 -13.08 9.15 -9.15
C ASP A 165 -12.82 10.06 -7.95
N GLU A 166 -12.93 9.53 -6.72
CA GLU A 166 -12.74 10.24 -5.46
C GLU A 166 -11.37 9.96 -4.79
N THR A 167 -10.47 9.26 -5.50
CA THR A 167 -9.15 8.85 -4.95
C THR A 167 -8.34 10.05 -4.44
N LYS A 168 -8.35 11.17 -5.17
CA LYS A 168 -7.63 12.39 -4.75
C LYS A 168 -8.21 12.99 -3.47
N GLU A 169 -9.52 12.99 -3.32
CA GLU A 169 -10.15 13.45 -2.09
C GLU A 169 -9.86 12.50 -0.92
N ALA A 170 -9.82 11.19 -1.16
CA ALA A 170 -9.42 10.21 -0.15
C ALA A 170 -7.97 10.40 0.31
N VAL A 171 -7.03 10.66 -0.59
CA VAL A 171 -5.63 11.00 -0.26
C VAL A 171 -5.59 12.25 0.63
N LYS A 172 -6.26 13.32 0.24
CA LYS A 172 -6.35 14.56 1.02
C LYS A 172 -6.95 14.30 2.41
N ASN A 173 -8.04 13.55 2.50
CA ASN A 173 -8.70 13.21 3.75
C ASN A 173 -7.79 12.37 4.67
N SER A 174 -6.97 11.46 4.11
CA SER A 174 -6.01 10.68 4.90
C SER A 174 -4.88 11.55 5.47
N ILE A 175 -4.39 12.53 4.70
CA ILE A 175 -3.38 13.50 5.16
C ILE A 175 -3.97 14.36 6.29
N MET A 176 -5.18 14.90 6.10
CA MET A 176 -5.86 15.68 7.14
C MET A 176 -6.07 14.87 8.43
N LEU A 177 -6.32 13.55 8.31
CA LEU A 177 -6.41 12.66 9.47
C LEU A 177 -5.07 12.47 10.16
N ALA A 178 -3.99 12.32 9.42
CA ALA A 178 -2.65 12.24 9.98
C ALA A 178 -2.28 13.54 10.72
N GLU A 179 -2.62 14.70 10.14
CA GLU A 179 -2.43 16.02 10.78
C GLU A 179 -3.28 16.19 12.04
N TYR A 180 -4.53 15.67 12.04
CA TYR A 180 -5.39 15.70 13.23
C TYR A 180 -4.79 14.95 14.41
N TYR A 181 -4.01 13.89 14.15
CA TYR A 181 -3.34 13.06 15.14
C TYR A 181 -1.84 13.35 15.27
N VAL A 182 -1.36 14.53 14.86
CA VAL A 182 0.07 14.87 14.83
C VAL A 182 0.76 14.75 16.20
N ASP A 183 0.02 15.01 17.28
CA ASP A 183 0.53 14.92 18.67
C ASP A 183 0.47 13.49 19.24
N CYS A 184 -0.06 12.53 18.49
CA CYS A 184 -0.17 11.13 18.91
C CYS A 184 0.95 10.30 18.28
N GLU A 185 1.59 9.43 19.06
CA GLU A 185 2.51 8.44 18.49
C GLU A 185 1.76 7.51 17.54
N TRP A 186 2.35 7.23 16.37
CA TRP A 186 1.76 6.35 15.37
C TRP A 186 2.70 5.21 15.00
N PRO A 187 2.21 3.95 14.88
CA PRO A 187 0.82 3.50 15.07
C PRO A 187 0.39 3.38 16.54
N SER A 188 -0.84 3.80 16.82
CA SER A 188 -1.46 3.77 18.16
C SER A 188 -2.97 3.58 18.07
N ILE A 189 -3.58 2.97 19.10
CA ILE A 189 -5.03 2.84 19.20
C ILE A 189 -5.74 4.19 19.43
N GLU A 190 -5.02 5.20 19.90
CA GLU A 190 -5.55 6.56 20.10
C GLU A 190 -5.82 7.27 18.76
N CYS A 191 -5.09 6.90 17.72
CA CYS A 191 -5.28 7.40 16.37
C CYS A 191 -6.37 6.56 15.65
N ASN A 192 -7.63 6.81 15.98
CA ASN A 192 -8.79 6.07 15.45
C ASN A 192 -9.92 7.01 15.02
N PRO A 193 -10.26 7.04 13.72
CA PRO A 193 -9.66 6.26 12.63
C PRO A 193 -8.39 6.93 12.08
N ARG A 194 -7.44 6.11 11.58
CA ARG A 194 -6.30 6.59 10.79
C ARG A 194 -5.86 5.53 9.78
N THR A 195 -5.31 5.95 8.64
CA THR A 195 -4.74 5.04 7.65
C THR A 195 -3.62 5.71 6.87
N ASP A 196 -2.54 4.95 6.59
CA ASP A 196 -1.42 5.40 5.76
C ASP A 196 -1.62 5.03 4.27
N VAL A 197 -2.74 4.40 3.92
CA VAL A 197 -3.00 3.98 2.52
C VAL A 197 -2.98 5.16 1.56
N GLY A 198 -3.43 6.34 1.98
CA GLY A 198 -3.35 7.55 1.16
C GLY A 198 -1.93 7.94 0.78
N VAL A 199 -0.97 7.78 1.69
CA VAL A 199 0.47 8.02 1.43
C VAL A 199 1.00 7.00 0.41
N LEU A 200 0.63 5.72 0.54
CA LEU A 200 0.96 4.69 -0.44
C LEU A 200 0.39 5.04 -1.82
N ILE A 201 -0.88 5.43 -1.91
CA ILE A 201 -1.52 5.80 -3.18
C ILE A 201 -0.84 7.01 -3.82
N ALA A 202 -0.53 8.06 -3.05
CA ALA A 202 0.21 9.21 -3.54
C ALA A 202 1.58 8.80 -4.13
N CYS A 203 2.30 7.86 -3.49
CA CYS A 203 3.52 7.29 -4.02
C CYS A 203 3.29 6.53 -5.34
N LEU A 204 2.24 5.70 -5.44
CA LEU A 204 1.88 4.96 -6.64
C LEU A 204 1.45 5.90 -7.79
N GLU A 205 0.86 7.04 -7.48
CA GLU A 205 0.51 8.08 -8.47
C GLU A 205 1.72 8.95 -8.86
N GLY A 206 2.83 8.86 -8.14
CA GLY A 206 4.04 9.66 -8.39
C GLY A 206 3.92 11.09 -7.84
N GLU A 207 2.99 11.31 -6.90
CA GLU A 207 2.67 12.65 -6.41
C GLU A 207 3.57 13.12 -5.27
N GLU A 208 4.44 12.28 -4.66
CA GLU A 208 5.51 12.78 -3.76
C GLU A 208 6.43 11.69 -3.20
N GLU A 209 7.63 12.10 -2.74
CA GLU A 209 8.45 11.31 -1.84
C GLU A 209 7.66 11.06 -0.54
N ILE A 210 7.50 9.78 -0.18
CA ILE A 210 6.88 9.39 1.09
C ILE A 210 7.71 10.02 2.20
N ARG A 211 7.22 11.09 2.80
CA ARG A 211 7.77 11.59 4.06
C ARG A 211 7.34 10.61 5.13
N HIS A 212 8.32 10.02 5.78
CA HIS A 212 8.09 9.22 6.98
C HIS A 212 7.52 10.16 8.05
N TYR A 213 6.23 10.03 8.32
CA TYR A 213 5.56 10.70 9.43
C TYR A 213 5.51 9.76 10.62
#